data_b924ceaceba6ba6e36628c38f980b188
#
_entry.id   b924ceaceba6ba6e36628c38f980b188
#
_cell.length_a   1.000
_cell.length_b   1.000
_cell.length_c   1.000
_cell.angle_alpha   90.00
_cell.angle_beta   90.00
_cell.angle_gamma   90.00
#
_symmetry.space_group_name_H-M   'P 1'
#
loop_
_entity.id
_entity.type
_entity.pdbx_description
1 polymer ?
#
loop_
_entity_poly.entity_id
_entity_poly.type
_entity_poly.pdbx_seq_one_letter_code
_entity_poly.pdbx_strand_id
1 'polypeptide(L)'
;MKKSILYFCILFFISLISAAQQDSQSTTQTSNNPYTEARYHYYLKTILLFNEYLDTDTGSFNTTQLRFLHPIANKAWNLRVDLPLISTNTSSENKTGIGDVGVGISYIPYLEHKNGGVAFRARVISNSAVDPALGSGKWVFAPAIFYGKYLVMNKFLWITSLENQSSFAGSSNRSDINTTSFENYFMYIFGKNWFAADAAFRYNNTNKGFPNNAFVEFGRKITANDMAYIHPSVAFGNHKSYNWGIEVGMLILF
;
A
#
# COMPACT_ATOMS: atom_id res chain seq x y z
N MET A 1 20.35 17.38 -20.42
CA MET A 1 19.66 16.09 -20.30
C MET A 1 18.67 15.98 -19.13
N LYS A 2 18.92 16.54 -17.92
CA LYS A 2 18.01 16.41 -16.75
C LYS A 2 16.64 17.10 -16.90
N LYS A 3 16.53 18.18 -17.67
CA LYS A 3 15.24 18.90 -17.87
C LYS A 3 14.28 18.16 -18.82
N SER A 4 14.80 17.42 -19.82
CA SER A 4 13.96 16.71 -20.81
C SER A 4 13.22 15.52 -20.22
N ILE A 5 13.80 14.82 -19.23
CA ILE A 5 13.16 13.67 -18.56
C ILE A 5 11.97 14.15 -17.70
N LEU A 6 12.12 15.31 -17.03
CA LEU A 6 11.04 15.86 -16.21
C LEU A 6 9.83 16.26 -17.07
N TYR A 7 10.05 16.86 -18.23
CA TYR A 7 8.96 17.22 -19.16
C TYR A 7 8.29 15.97 -19.77
N PHE A 8 9.06 14.93 -20.04
CA PHE A 8 8.51 13.66 -20.53
C PHE A 8 7.61 12.98 -19.50
N CYS A 9 8.02 12.96 -18.22
CA CYS A 9 7.19 12.46 -17.12
C CYS A 9 5.91 13.27 -16.94
N ILE A 10 5.99 14.61 -16.98
CA ILE A 10 4.83 15.50 -16.86
C ILE A 10 3.87 15.32 -18.04
N LEU A 11 4.36 15.24 -19.28
CA LEU A 11 3.54 15.00 -20.47
C LEU A 11 2.91 13.62 -20.47
N PHE A 12 3.61 12.59 -20.00
CA PHE A 12 3.07 11.25 -19.84
C PHE A 12 1.94 11.20 -18.79
N PHE A 13 2.08 11.92 -17.66
CA PHE A 13 1.01 12.06 -16.67
C PHE A 13 -0.20 12.81 -17.21
N ILE A 14 -0.01 13.89 -17.98
CA ILE A 14 -1.11 14.66 -18.59
C ILE A 14 -1.86 13.80 -19.62
N SER A 15 -1.18 12.99 -20.40
CA SER A 15 -1.83 12.08 -21.36
C SER A 15 -2.61 10.94 -20.69
N LEU A 16 -2.17 10.44 -19.54
CA LEU A 16 -2.90 9.47 -18.73
C LEU A 16 -4.18 10.07 -18.12
N ILE A 17 -4.12 11.33 -17.67
CA ILE A 17 -5.29 12.04 -17.14
C ILE A 17 -6.32 12.29 -18.25
N SER A 18 -5.89 12.63 -19.47
CA SER A 18 -6.80 12.85 -20.60
C SER A 18 -7.47 11.57 -21.10
N ALA A 19 -6.76 10.43 -21.04
CA ALA A 19 -7.34 9.12 -21.37
C ALA A 19 -8.37 8.65 -20.32
N ALA A 20 -8.17 9.04 -19.06
CA ALA A 20 -9.11 8.71 -17.98
C ALA A 20 -10.43 9.50 -18.06
N GLN A 21 -10.44 10.66 -18.72
CA GLN A 21 -11.65 11.48 -18.87
C GLN A 21 -12.59 11.03 -20.00
N GLN A 22 -12.15 10.20 -20.94
CA GLN A 22 -12.94 9.82 -22.10
C GLN A 22 -13.86 8.60 -21.89
N ASP A 23 -13.67 7.83 -20.82
CA ASP A 23 -14.49 6.65 -20.50
C ASP A 23 -15.47 6.87 -19.30
N SER A 24 -15.70 8.12 -18.90
CA SER A 24 -16.61 8.45 -17.79
C SER A 24 -18.08 8.57 -18.22
N GLN A 25 -18.55 7.67 -19.09
CA GLN A 25 -19.98 7.42 -19.20
C GLN A 25 -20.36 6.20 -18.34
N SER A 26 -21.08 6.58 -17.27
CA SER A 26 -21.97 5.74 -16.46
C SER A 26 -21.33 4.61 -15.66
N THR A 27 -21.39 4.75 -14.44
CA THR A 27 -22.35 4.09 -13.56
C THR A 27 -22.10 4.62 -12.16
N THR A 28 -23.00 5.44 -11.69
CA THR A 28 -23.24 5.64 -10.27
C THR A 28 -23.69 4.29 -9.69
N GLN A 29 -22.79 3.33 -9.64
CA GLN A 29 -22.94 2.20 -8.75
C GLN A 29 -22.62 2.72 -7.35
N THR A 30 -23.65 3.11 -6.62
CA THR A 30 -23.63 3.05 -5.17
C THR A 30 -23.45 1.57 -4.79
N SER A 31 -22.23 1.08 -4.95
CA SER A 31 -21.88 -0.27 -4.60
C SER A 31 -21.88 -0.36 -3.08
N ASN A 32 -22.81 -1.12 -2.52
CA ASN A 32 -22.82 -1.51 -1.11
C ASN A 32 -21.70 -2.51 -0.77
N ASN A 33 -20.66 -2.57 -1.56
CA ASN A 33 -19.57 -3.51 -1.39
C ASN A 33 -18.56 -2.95 -0.37
N PRO A 34 -18.18 -3.70 0.67
CA PRO A 34 -17.22 -3.26 1.69
C PRO A 34 -15.84 -2.89 1.13
N TYR A 35 -15.48 -3.34 -0.06
CA TYR A 35 -14.20 -3.06 -0.70
C TYR A 35 -14.19 -1.79 -1.58
N THR A 36 -15.25 -0.98 -1.58
CA THR A 36 -15.27 0.32 -2.27
C THR A 36 -14.57 1.44 -1.50
N GLU A 37 -14.06 1.14 -0.33
CA GLU A 37 -13.38 2.12 0.51
C GLU A 37 -11.91 2.32 0.07
N ALA A 38 -11.37 3.49 0.36
CA ALA A 38 -10.17 4.05 -0.24
C ALA A 38 -8.97 3.10 -0.37
N ARG A 39 -8.62 2.36 0.66
CA ARG A 39 -7.47 1.44 0.63
C ARG A 39 -7.77 0.06 0.05
N TYR A 40 -9.03 -0.29 -0.11
CA TYR A 40 -9.48 -1.65 -0.36
C TYR A 40 -10.23 -1.80 -1.69
N HIS A 41 -9.94 -0.92 -2.66
CA HIS A 41 -10.51 -0.96 -4.01
C HIS A 41 -9.93 -2.08 -4.89
N TYR A 42 -9.91 -3.30 -4.37
CA TYR A 42 -9.27 -4.42 -5.06
C TYR A 42 -9.94 -4.86 -6.37
N TYR A 43 -11.14 -4.39 -6.66
CA TYR A 43 -11.88 -4.70 -7.89
C TYR A 43 -12.13 -3.49 -8.79
N LEU A 44 -11.55 -2.35 -8.45
CA LEU A 44 -11.57 -1.15 -9.29
C LEU A 44 -10.17 -0.89 -9.84
N LYS A 45 -10.11 -0.34 -11.03
CA LYS A 45 -8.85 0.21 -11.54
C LYS A 45 -8.48 1.39 -10.67
N THR A 46 -7.30 1.35 -10.08
CA THR A 46 -6.86 2.36 -9.13
C THR A 46 -5.40 2.71 -9.37
N ILE A 47 -5.10 3.99 -9.39
CA ILE A 47 -3.76 4.50 -9.20
C ILE A 47 -3.69 5.11 -7.80
N LEU A 48 -2.76 4.65 -6.98
CA LEU A 48 -2.44 5.23 -5.68
C LEU A 48 -1.02 5.79 -5.74
N LEU A 49 -0.90 7.08 -5.54
CA LEU A 49 0.37 7.77 -5.33
C LEU A 49 0.44 8.20 -3.87
N PHE A 50 1.49 7.81 -3.17
CA PHE A 50 1.72 8.29 -1.82
C PHE A 50 3.19 8.58 -1.55
N ASN A 51 3.42 9.43 -0.57
CA ASN A 51 4.74 9.69 -0.01
C ASN A 51 4.69 9.39 1.49
N GLU A 52 5.62 8.57 1.94
CA GLU A 52 5.81 8.18 3.33
C GLU A 52 7.18 8.66 3.81
N TYR A 53 7.20 9.37 4.92
CA TYR A 53 8.41 9.71 5.66
C TYR A 53 8.46 8.88 6.94
N LEU A 54 9.59 8.24 7.20
CA LEU A 54 9.87 7.46 8.41
C LEU A 54 11.14 7.97 9.08
N ASP A 55 11.02 8.36 10.34
CA ASP A 55 12.13 8.69 11.22
C ASP A 55 12.68 7.41 11.85
N THR A 56 14.00 7.23 11.84
CA THR A 56 14.69 6.06 12.40
C THR A 56 15.81 6.48 13.34
N ASP A 57 16.34 5.55 14.10
CA ASP A 57 17.44 5.83 15.04
C ASP A 57 18.74 6.27 14.33
N THR A 58 18.90 5.99 13.04
CA THR A 58 20.12 6.27 12.27
C THR A 58 19.90 7.28 11.14
N GLY A 59 18.70 7.83 11.01
CA GLY A 59 18.37 8.78 9.94
C GLY A 59 16.91 8.68 9.54
N SER A 60 16.61 8.78 8.25
CA SER A 60 15.24 8.72 7.75
C SER A 60 15.12 7.97 6.43
N PHE A 61 13.91 7.50 6.16
CA PHE A 61 13.48 7.05 4.84
C PHE A 61 12.35 7.95 4.35
N ASN A 62 12.42 8.33 3.09
CA ASN A 62 11.32 8.96 2.38
C ASN A 62 11.01 8.12 1.15
N THR A 63 9.81 7.55 1.08
CA THR A 63 9.37 6.67 -0.01
C THR A 63 8.22 7.33 -0.75
N THR A 64 8.43 7.68 -2.02
CA THR A 64 7.34 8.00 -2.93
C THR A 64 6.98 6.74 -3.70
N GLN A 65 5.77 6.23 -3.54
CA GLN A 65 5.34 5.00 -4.19
C GLN A 65 4.17 5.23 -5.13
N LEU A 66 4.31 4.74 -6.35
CA LEU A 66 3.22 4.56 -7.29
C LEU A 66 2.72 3.12 -7.20
N ARG A 67 1.44 2.96 -6.90
CA ARG A 67 0.75 1.67 -6.89
C ARG A 67 -0.32 1.65 -7.96
N PHE A 68 -0.32 0.60 -8.74
CA PHE A 68 -1.32 0.36 -9.76
C PHE A 68 -2.11 -0.90 -9.42
N LEU A 69 -3.44 -0.80 -9.41
CA LEU A 69 -4.36 -1.92 -9.22
C LEU A 69 -5.24 -2.08 -10.45
N HIS A 70 -5.31 -3.28 -11.00
CA HIS A 70 -6.09 -3.57 -12.19
C HIS A 70 -6.89 -4.86 -12.04
N PRO A 71 -8.23 -4.77 -11.99
CA PRO A 71 -9.10 -5.95 -12.00
C PRO A 71 -8.95 -6.70 -13.32
N ILE A 72 -8.85 -8.01 -13.24
CA ILE A 72 -8.76 -8.93 -14.37
C ILE A 72 -9.88 -9.96 -14.33
N ALA A 73 -10.16 -10.56 -15.47
CA ALA A 73 -11.22 -11.54 -15.63
C ALA A 73 -12.60 -11.01 -15.14
N ASN A 74 -13.25 -11.73 -14.26
CA ASN A 74 -14.57 -11.41 -13.69
C ASN A 74 -14.52 -10.40 -12.51
N LYS A 75 -13.45 -9.59 -12.39
CA LYS A 75 -13.19 -8.67 -11.28
C LYS A 75 -12.92 -9.34 -9.92
N ALA A 76 -13.04 -10.67 -9.82
CA ALA A 76 -12.65 -11.39 -8.60
C ALA A 76 -11.12 -11.44 -8.44
N TRP A 77 -10.39 -11.21 -9.49
CA TRP A 77 -8.95 -11.13 -9.50
C TRP A 77 -8.48 -9.70 -9.70
N ASN A 78 -7.41 -9.32 -9.04
CA ASN A 78 -6.79 -8.00 -9.17
C ASN A 78 -5.27 -8.13 -9.24
N LEU A 79 -4.68 -7.52 -10.25
CA LEU A 79 -3.24 -7.37 -10.39
C LEU A 79 -2.80 -6.09 -9.66
N ARG A 80 -1.70 -6.17 -8.92
CA ARG A 80 -1.06 -5.05 -8.24
C ARG A 80 0.38 -4.91 -8.69
N VAL A 81 0.81 -3.67 -8.95
CA VAL A 81 2.21 -3.31 -9.18
C VAL A 81 2.57 -2.15 -8.27
N ASP A 82 3.70 -2.26 -7.57
CA ASP A 82 4.26 -1.25 -6.68
C ASP A 82 5.62 -0.78 -7.22
N LEU A 83 5.77 0.51 -7.44
CA LEU A 83 7.00 1.15 -7.93
C LEU A 83 7.48 2.19 -6.90
N PRO A 84 8.43 1.85 -6.01
CA PRO A 84 8.93 2.77 -5.01
C PRO A 84 10.12 3.60 -5.53
N LEU A 85 10.10 4.89 -5.26
CA LEU A 85 11.26 5.78 -5.30
C LEU A 85 11.63 6.11 -3.85
N ILE A 86 12.82 5.73 -3.43
CA ILE A 86 13.27 5.82 -2.05
C ILE A 86 14.41 6.82 -1.95
N SER A 87 14.35 7.67 -0.92
CA SER A 87 15.47 8.50 -0.48
C SER A 87 15.77 8.17 0.98
N THR A 88 17.05 8.00 1.32
CA THR A 88 17.47 7.73 2.71
C THR A 88 18.79 8.41 3.03
N ASN A 89 18.98 8.75 4.29
CA ASN A 89 20.22 9.25 4.87
C ASN A 89 20.71 8.41 6.06
N THR A 90 20.24 7.16 6.15
CA THR A 90 20.67 6.21 7.20
C THR A 90 22.09 5.71 7.04
N SER A 91 22.72 6.00 5.91
CA SER A 91 24.16 5.81 5.65
C SER A 91 24.88 7.16 5.71
N SER A 92 26.21 7.14 5.65
CA SER A 92 27.04 8.36 5.62
C SER A 92 26.73 9.30 4.44
N GLU A 93 26.05 8.81 3.43
CA GLU A 93 25.67 9.55 2.22
C GLU A 93 24.17 9.45 1.97
N ASN A 94 23.60 10.54 1.46
CA ASN A 94 22.21 10.53 0.97
C ASN A 94 22.11 9.66 -0.29
N LYS A 95 21.23 8.69 -0.27
CA LYS A 95 20.93 7.83 -1.42
C LYS A 95 19.51 8.07 -1.90
N THR A 96 19.33 8.14 -3.22
CA THR A 96 18.00 8.26 -3.85
C THR A 96 17.96 7.42 -5.11
N GLY A 97 16.92 6.62 -5.27
CA GLY A 97 16.73 5.80 -6.46
C GLY A 97 15.52 4.88 -6.36
N ILE A 98 15.35 4.06 -7.38
CA ILE A 98 14.30 3.04 -7.40
C ILE A 98 14.62 1.95 -6.38
N GLY A 99 13.64 1.62 -5.55
CA GLY A 99 13.70 0.53 -4.59
C GLY A 99 13.28 -0.82 -5.19
N ASP A 100 12.93 -1.75 -4.31
CA ASP A 100 12.45 -3.08 -4.72
C ASP A 100 11.03 -3.01 -5.28
N VAL A 101 10.85 -3.40 -6.54
CA VAL A 101 9.56 -3.42 -7.22
C VAL A 101 8.73 -4.60 -6.72
N GLY A 102 7.44 -4.34 -6.43
CA GLY A 102 6.49 -5.36 -6.02
C GLY A 102 5.45 -5.68 -7.10
N VAL A 103 5.15 -6.98 -7.27
CA VAL A 103 4.03 -7.43 -8.11
C VAL A 103 3.19 -8.41 -7.29
N GLY A 104 1.88 -8.26 -7.35
CA GLY A 104 0.96 -9.12 -6.61
C GLY A 104 -0.31 -9.42 -7.37
N ILE A 105 -0.93 -10.52 -6.99
CA ILE A 105 -2.27 -10.92 -7.43
C ILE A 105 -3.14 -11.12 -6.20
N SER A 106 -4.37 -10.62 -6.26
CA SER A 106 -5.38 -10.83 -5.22
C SER A 106 -6.57 -11.58 -5.80
N TYR A 107 -7.19 -12.42 -4.99
CA TYR A 107 -8.42 -13.14 -5.32
C TYR A 107 -9.47 -12.87 -4.26
N ILE A 108 -10.66 -12.41 -4.69
CA ILE A 108 -11.79 -12.07 -3.83
C ILE A 108 -12.96 -12.95 -4.24
N PRO A 109 -13.15 -14.13 -3.60
CA PRO A 109 -14.15 -15.12 -4.02
C PRO A 109 -15.60 -14.64 -3.87
N TYR A 110 -15.84 -13.64 -2.99
CA TYR A 110 -17.18 -13.17 -2.64
C TYR A 110 -17.31 -11.67 -2.84
N LEU A 111 -17.37 -11.22 -4.10
CA LEU A 111 -17.54 -9.80 -4.45
C LEU A 111 -18.91 -9.21 -4.09
N GLU A 112 -19.93 -10.06 -3.95
CA GLU A 112 -21.32 -9.61 -3.79
C GLU A 112 -21.80 -9.58 -2.33
N HIS A 113 -20.93 -9.89 -1.37
CA HIS A 113 -21.30 -9.85 0.04
C HIS A 113 -21.52 -8.41 0.53
N LYS A 114 -22.76 -8.10 0.90
CA LYS A 114 -23.13 -6.77 1.40
C LYS A 114 -22.47 -6.42 2.73
N ASN A 115 -22.14 -7.41 3.56
CA ASN A 115 -21.74 -7.19 4.95
C ASN A 115 -20.26 -7.51 5.23
N GLY A 116 -19.57 -8.17 4.32
CA GLY A 116 -18.18 -8.56 4.51
C GLY A 116 -17.70 -9.54 3.46
N GLY A 117 -16.44 -9.89 3.52
CA GLY A 117 -15.83 -10.81 2.56
C GLY A 117 -14.43 -11.24 2.96
N VAL A 118 -13.92 -12.18 2.20
CA VAL A 118 -12.56 -12.71 2.32
C VAL A 118 -11.79 -12.39 1.05
N ALA A 119 -10.53 -12.06 1.18
CA ALA A 119 -9.62 -11.90 0.06
C ALA A 119 -8.30 -12.63 0.35
N PHE A 120 -7.69 -13.15 -0.70
CA PHE A 120 -6.37 -13.74 -0.67
C PHE A 120 -5.44 -12.91 -1.55
N ARG A 121 -4.19 -12.75 -1.13
CA ARG A 121 -3.17 -12.06 -1.92
C ARG A 121 -1.88 -12.87 -1.92
N ALA A 122 -1.24 -12.95 -3.08
CA ALA A 122 0.14 -13.38 -3.21
C ALA A 122 0.93 -12.23 -3.84
N ARG A 123 2.02 -11.81 -3.21
CA ARG A 123 2.90 -10.74 -3.70
C ARG A 123 4.34 -11.23 -3.73
N VAL A 124 5.07 -10.86 -4.78
CA VAL A 124 6.51 -11.01 -4.89
C VAL A 124 7.12 -9.61 -4.91
N ILE A 125 8.10 -9.38 -4.06
CA ILE A 125 8.92 -8.17 -4.05
C ILE A 125 10.28 -8.57 -4.59
N SER A 126 10.72 -7.90 -5.62
CA SER A 126 11.98 -8.20 -6.31
C SER A 126 13.18 -7.66 -5.53
N ASN A 127 14.36 -8.16 -5.87
CA ASN A 127 15.65 -7.59 -5.48
C ASN A 127 16.12 -6.65 -6.60
N SER A 128 15.38 -5.58 -6.87
CA SER A 128 15.62 -4.68 -8.02
C SER A 128 16.10 -3.29 -7.64
N ALA A 129 16.30 -3.01 -6.35
CA ALA A 129 16.83 -1.73 -5.89
C ALA A 129 18.17 -1.40 -6.55
N VAL A 130 18.30 -0.16 -7.01
CA VAL A 130 19.49 0.32 -7.73
C VAL A 130 20.70 0.53 -6.82
N ASP A 131 20.47 0.60 -5.51
CA ASP A 131 21.51 0.73 -4.48
C ASP A 131 21.13 -0.16 -3.28
N PRO A 132 22.09 -0.83 -2.62
CA PRO A 132 21.83 -1.66 -1.45
C PRO A 132 21.14 -0.94 -0.27
N ALA A 133 21.26 0.37 -0.15
CA ALA A 133 20.59 1.16 0.89
C ALA A 133 19.08 1.38 0.59
N LEU A 134 18.64 1.13 -0.64
CA LEU A 134 17.29 1.41 -1.13
C LEU A 134 16.40 0.16 -1.24
N GLY A 135 16.93 -1.01 -0.86
CA GLY A 135 16.18 -2.26 -0.94
C GLY A 135 16.61 -3.31 0.06
N SER A 136 15.85 -4.38 0.11
CA SER A 136 16.12 -5.51 1.02
C SER A 136 17.31 -6.36 0.58
N GLY A 137 17.64 -6.36 -0.71
CA GLY A 137 18.62 -7.27 -1.32
C GLY A 137 18.11 -8.70 -1.42
N LYS A 138 16.81 -8.92 -1.22
CA LYS A 138 16.15 -10.23 -1.23
C LYS A 138 14.93 -10.25 -2.14
N TRP A 139 14.68 -11.39 -2.74
CA TRP A 139 13.39 -11.72 -3.31
C TRP A 139 12.47 -12.20 -2.20
N VAL A 140 11.33 -11.56 -2.02
CA VAL A 140 10.41 -11.84 -0.92
C VAL A 140 9.07 -12.30 -1.48
N PHE A 141 8.55 -13.41 -0.97
CA PHE A 141 7.19 -13.87 -1.18
C PHE A 141 6.33 -13.45 0.01
N ALA A 142 5.17 -12.85 -0.27
CA ALA A 142 4.28 -12.30 0.75
C ALA A 142 2.83 -12.73 0.50
N PRO A 143 2.44 -13.95 0.91
CA PRO A 143 1.05 -14.39 0.93
C PRO A 143 0.30 -13.71 2.08
N ALA A 144 -0.97 -13.38 1.85
CA ALA A 144 -1.85 -12.81 2.85
C ALA A 144 -3.30 -13.27 2.68
N ILE A 145 -4.02 -13.33 3.79
CA ILE A 145 -5.48 -13.48 3.85
C ILE A 145 -6.06 -12.26 4.55
N PHE A 146 -7.18 -11.78 4.04
CA PHE A 146 -7.93 -10.65 4.58
C PHE A 146 -9.36 -11.08 4.86
N TYR A 147 -9.90 -10.55 5.94
CA TYR A 147 -11.32 -10.59 6.22
C TYR A 147 -11.80 -9.18 6.49
N GLY A 148 -12.85 -8.74 5.80
CA GLY A 148 -13.46 -7.43 5.99
C GLY A 148 -14.94 -7.56 6.30
N LYS A 149 -15.45 -6.72 7.21
CA LYS A 149 -16.86 -6.68 7.58
C LYS A 149 -17.30 -5.28 7.97
N TYR A 150 -18.46 -4.85 7.50
CA TYR A 150 -19.15 -3.70 8.09
C TYR A 150 -19.76 -4.09 9.44
N LEU A 151 -19.28 -3.46 10.52
CA LEU A 151 -19.88 -3.54 11.86
C LEU A 151 -21.15 -2.68 11.91
N VAL A 152 -21.12 -1.53 11.22
CA VAL A 152 -22.30 -0.70 10.93
C VAL A 152 -22.28 -0.43 9.43
N MET A 153 -23.32 -0.85 8.72
CA MET A 153 -23.42 -0.78 7.27
C MET A 153 -23.07 0.61 6.73
N ASN A 154 -22.14 0.67 5.78
CA ASN A 154 -21.65 1.88 5.11
C ASN A 154 -21.06 2.97 6.04
N LYS A 155 -20.82 2.64 7.31
CA LYS A 155 -20.30 3.61 8.30
C LYS A 155 -19.06 3.10 9.04
N PHE A 156 -19.09 1.86 9.52
CA PHE A 156 -18.00 1.35 10.33
C PHE A 156 -17.52 0.02 9.77
N LEU A 157 -16.37 0.08 9.12
CA LEU A 157 -15.69 -1.06 8.50
C LEU A 157 -14.58 -1.56 9.42
N TRP A 158 -14.52 -2.87 9.62
CA TRP A 158 -13.39 -3.56 10.22
C TRP A 158 -12.77 -4.48 9.19
N ILE A 159 -11.44 -4.44 9.09
CA ILE A 159 -10.67 -5.36 8.27
C ILE A 159 -9.55 -5.94 9.13
N THR A 160 -9.36 -7.23 9.02
CA THR A 160 -8.21 -7.91 9.63
C THR A 160 -7.45 -8.70 8.59
N SER A 161 -6.15 -8.83 8.79
CA SER A 161 -5.30 -9.59 7.86
C SER A 161 -4.22 -10.37 8.60
N LEU A 162 -3.82 -11.48 7.96
CA LEU A 162 -2.63 -12.22 8.31
C LEU A 162 -1.75 -12.31 7.06
N GLU A 163 -0.51 -11.81 7.16
CA GLU A 163 0.50 -11.86 6.11
C GLU A 163 1.78 -12.51 6.64
N ASN A 164 2.45 -13.31 5.81
CA ASN A 164 3.82 -13.72 6.06
C ASN A 164 4.71 -13.20 4.92
N GLN A 165 5.85 -12.61 5.26
CA GLN A 165 6.87 -12.20 4.31
C GLN A 165 8.09 -13.10 4.51
N SER A 166 8.46 -13.87 3.48
CA SER A 166 9.59 -14.78 3.52
C SER A 166 10.50 -14.57 2.32
N SER A 167 11.80 -14.36 2.56
CA SER A 167 12.79 -14.35 1.49
C SER A 167 13.03 -15.76 0.97
N PHE A 168 13.15 -15.89 -0.36
CA PHE A 168 13.43 -17.18 -1.01
C PHE A 168 14.65 -17.15 -1.93
N ALA A 169 15.21 -15.97 -2.23
CA ALA A 169 16.42 -15.76 -3.01
C ALA A 169 17.02 -14.38 -2.71
N GLY A 170 18.21 -14.10 -3.23
CA GLY A 170 18.87 -12.80 -3.14
C GLY A 170 20.28 -12.89 -2.60
N SER A 171 20.84 -11.76 -2.17
CA SER A 171 22.23 -11.65 -1.71
C SER A 171 22.47 -12.42 -0.41
N SER A 172 23.52 -13.22 -0.36
CA SER A 172 23.96 -13.92 0.86
C SER A 172 24.48 -12.96 1.94
N ASN A 173 24.89 -11.75 1.54
CA ASN A 173 25.38 -10.71 2.46
C ASN A 173 24.27 -9.91 3.13
N ARG A 174 22.99 -10.24 2.87
CA ARG A 174 21.81 -9.61 3.47
C ARG A 174 21.05 -10.61 4.31
N SER A 175 20.57 -10.15 5.45
CA SER A 175 19.76 -10.98 6.34
C SER A 175 18.51 -11.49 5.65
N ASP A 176 18.15 -12.73 5.95
CA ASP A 176 16.89 -13.29 5.48
C ASP A 176 15.69 -12.57 6.12
N ILE A 177 14.63 -12.51 5.38
CA ILE A 177 13.36 -11.94 5.82
C ILE A 177 12.41 -13.09 6.13
N ASN A 178 11.88 -13.11 7.33
CA ASN A 178 10.78 -13.98 7.72
C ASN A 178 9.98 -13.28 8.81
N THR A 179 8.91 -12.60 8.40
CA THR A 179 8.07 -11.81 9.31
C THR A 179 6.61 -12.17 9.10
N THR A 180 5.93 -12.49 10.20
CA THR A 180 4.48 -12.70 10.23
C THR A 180 3.82 -11.47 10.80
N SER A 181 2.79 -10.95 10.12
CA SER A 181 2.02 -9.77 10.52
C SER A 181 0.56 -10.16 10.73
N PHE A 182 0.00 -9.73 11.85
CA PHE A 182 -1.44 -9.70 12.11
C PHE A 182 -1.87 -8.24 12.23
N GLU A 183 -2.81 -7.80 11.40
CA GLU A 183 -3.22 -6.41 11.28
C GLU A 183 -4.71 -6.26 11.52
N ASN A 184 -5.11 -5.19 12.19
CA ASN A 184 -6.49 -4.79 12.38
C ASN A 184 -6.65 -3.33 12.00
N TYR A 185 -7.53 -3.10 11.04
CA TYR A 185 -7.89 -1.81 10.51
C TYR A 185 -9.37 -1.51 10.77
N PHE A 186 -9.64 -0.38 11.35
CA PHE A 186 -10.98 0.13 11.62
C PHE A 186 -11.17 1.45 10.90
N MET A 187 -12.28 1.60 10.17
CA MET A 187 -12.59 2.82 9.44
C MET A 187 -14.01 3.28 9.76
N TYR A 188 -14.13 4.53 10.17
CA TYR A 188 -15.41 5.21 10.34
C TYR A 188 -15.62 6.23 9.23
N ILE A 189 -16.74 6.08 8.48
CA ILE A 189 -17.09 6.88 7.30
C ILE A 189 -18.18 7.86 7.68
N PHE A 190 -17.98 9.15 7.35
CA PHE A 190 -18.94 10.21 7.61
C PHE A 190 -18.94 11.25 6.48
N GLY A 191 -20.06 11.31 5.73
CA GLY A 191 -20.16 12.15 4.54
C GLY A 191 -19.13 11.78 3.47
N LYS A 192 -18.28 12.75 3.10
CA LYS A 192 -17.17 12.53 2.16
C LYS A 192 -15.86 12.17 2.85
N ASN A 193 -15.84 12.08 4.17
CA ASN A 193 -14.63 11.86 4.93
C ASN A 193 -14.62 10.47 5.57
N TRP A 194 -13.44 10.01 5.95
CA TRP A 194 -13.25 8.87 6.85
C TRP A 194 -12.16 9.16 7.86
N PHE A 195 -12.29 8.52 9.00
CA PHE A 195 -11.25 8.38 9.99
C PHE A 195 -10.96 6.89 10.16
N ALA A 196 -9.69 6.53 10.19
CA ALA A 196 -9.32 5.16 10.42
C ALA A 196 -8.21 5.03 11.46
N ALA A 197 -8.12 3.84 12.05
CA ALA A 197 -7.04 3.42 12.93
C ALA A 197 -6.60 2.02 12.55
N ASP A 198 -5.31 1.80 12.56
CA ASP A 198 -4.68 0.53 12.25
C ASP A 198 -3.66 0.15 13.33
N ALA A 199 -3.58 -1.15 13.61
CA ALA A 199 -2.53 -1.70 14.42
C ALA A 199 -2.04 -3.02 13.80
N ALA A 200 -0.77 -3.06 13.47
CA ALA A 200 -0.09 -4.24 12.94
C ALA A 200 0.88 -4.83 13.98
N PHE A 201 0.56 -6.02 14.41
CA PHE A 201 1.39 -6.82 15.31
C PHE A 201 2.25 -7.76 14.47
N ARG A 202 3.56 -7.64 14.61
CA ARG A 202 4.53 -8.38 13.80
C ARG A 202 5.44 -9.21 14.66
N TYR A 203 5.76 -10.40 14.17
CA TYR A 203 6.83 -11.20 14.72
C TYR A 203 7.87 -11.48 13.63
N ASN A 204 9.09 -11.00 13.86
CA ASN A 204 10.22 -11.27 12.99
C ASN A 204 10.88 -12.58 13.43
N ASN A 205 10.70 -13.64 12.65
CA ASN A 205 11.24 -14.97 12.94
C ASN A 205 12.77 -15.04 12.80
N THR A 206 13.37 -14.14 12.01
CA THR A 206 14.83 -14.07 11.84
C THR A 206 15.49 -13.46 13.07
N ASN A 207 15.03 -12.29 13.50
CA ASN A 207 15.63 -11.53 14.60
C ASN A 207 14.97 -11.79 15.96
N LYS A 208 13.92 -12.64 16.00
CA LYS A 208 13.15 -12.94 17.23
C LYS A 208 12.59 -11.68 17.92
N GLY A 209 12.04 -10.77 17.11
CA GLY A 209 11.58 -9.46 17.57
C GLY A 209 10.15 -9.12 17.17
N PHE A 210 9.63 -8.03 17.74
CA PHE A 210 8.27 -7.53 17.54
C PHE A 210 8.30 -6.11 16.94
N PRO A 211 8.57 -5.94 15.62
CA PRO A 211 8.57 -4.64 14.95
C PRO A 211 7.14 -4.19 14.63
N ASN A 212 6.37 -3.92 15.66
CA ASN A 212 4.96 -3.52 15.56
C ASN A 212 4.84 -2.06 15.11
N ASN A 213 3.70 -1.70 14.53
CA ASN A 213 3.35 -0.31 14.28
C ASN A 213 1.83 -0.08 14.33
N ALA A 214 1.47 1.17 14.51
CA ALA A 214 0.10 1.64 14.42
C ALA A 214 0.04 2.99 13.70
N PHE A 215 -1.09 3.29 13.08
CA PHE A 215 -1.37 4.62 12.54
C PHE A 215 -2.83 5.01 12.77
N VAL A 216 -3.08 6.31 12.67
CA VAL A 216 -4.41 6.86 12.47
C VAL A 216 -4.43 7.54 11.11
N GLU A 217 -5.57 7.51 10.43
CA GLU A 217 -5.71 8.08 9.09
C GLU A 217 -6.92 8.99 9.04
N PHE A 218 -6.77 10.12 8.39
CA PHE A 218 -7.87 10.97 7.98
C PHE A 218 -7.86 11.08 6.46
N GLY A 219 -9.00 10.81 5.86
CA GLY A 219 -9.13 10.89 4.41
C GLY A 219 -10.44 11.54 3.97
N ARG A 220 -10.43 11.98 2.69
CA ARG A 220 -11.56 12.69 2.07
C ARG A 220 -11.69 12.33 0.59
N LYS A 221 -12.93 12.10 0.16
CA LYS A 221 -13.32 12.07 -1.25
C LYS A 221 -13.34 13.50 -1.80
N ILE A 222 -12.45 13.79 -2.75
CA ILE A 222 -12.36 15.10 -3.42
C ILE A 222 -13.40 15.18 -4.52
N THR A 223 -13.42 14.16 -5.39
CA THR A 223 -14.43 13.95 -6.43
C THR A 223 -15.13 12.60 -6.24
N ALA A 224 -15.91 12.14 -7.19
CA ALA A 224 -16.46 10.79 -7.17
C ALA A 224 -15.38 9.71 -7.25
N ASN A 225 -14.27 10.01 -7.94
CA ASN A 225 -13.20 9.08 -8.27
C ASN A 225 -11.88 9.38 -7.55
N ASP A 226 -11.70 10.60 -7.02
CA ASP A 226 -10.44 11.00 -6.40
C ASP A 226 -10.58 11.12 -4.89
N MET A 227 -9.59 10.62 -4.20
CA MET A 227 -9.53 10.64 -2.73
C MET A 227 -8.13 11.03 -2.30
N ALA A 228 -8.03 11.73 -1.17
CA ALA A 228 -6.77 12.05 -0.54
C ALA A 228 -6.82 11.69 0.94
N TYR A 229 -5.66 11.35 1.50
CA TYR A 229 -5.53 11.02 2.92
C TYR A 229 -4.18 11.43 3.47
N ILE A 230 -4.15 11.50 4.78
CA ILE A 230 -2.94 11.64 5.59
C ILE A 230 -2.99 10.63 6.74
N HIS A 231 -1.90 9.93 7.02
CA HIS A 231 -1.80 9.10 8.20
C HIS A 231 -0.44 9.23 8.93
N PRO A 232 -0.41 9.84 10.09
CA PRO A 232 0.71 9.70 11.02
C PRO A 232 0.76 8.28 11.61
N SER A 233 1.98 7.78 11.81
CA SER A 233 2.25 6.43 12.31
C SER A 233 3.34 6.43 13.38
N VAL A 234 3.34 5.37 14.18
CA VAL A 234 4.35 5.10 15.20
C VAL A 234 4.70 3.63 15.22
N ALA A 235 5.98 3.31 15.34
CA ALA A 235 6.42 1.94 15.60
C ALA A 235 6.73 1.70 17.07
N PHE A 236 6.46 0.49 17.54
CA PHE A 236 6.65 0.09 18.94
C PHE A 236 7.08 -1.39 19.02
N GLY A 237 7.52 -1.79 20.22
CA GLY A 237 8.09 -3.12 20.43
C GLY A 237 9.61 -3.13 20.29
N ASN A 238 10.19 -4.32 20.40
CA ASN A 238 11.61 -4.50 20.20
C ASN A 238 11.91 -4.68 18.69
N HIS A 239 13.08 -4.22 18.25
CA HIS A 239 13.51 -4.24 16.84
C HIS A 239 12.54 -3.49 15.91
N LYS A 240 11.93 -2.39 16.40
CA LYS A 240 11.11 -1.51 15.59
C LYS A 240 11.91 -0.98 14.40
N SER A 241 11.27 -0.81 13.25
CA SER A 241 11.91 -0.37 12.01
C SER A 241 12.02 1.15 11.87
N TYR A 242 11.24 1.90 12.66
CA TYR A 242 11.24 3.37 12.70
C TYR A 242 10.71 3.86 14.06
N ASN A 243 10.79 5.15 14.31
CA ASN A 243 10.25 5.77 15.52
C ASN A 243 8.83 6.28 15.29
N TRP A 244 8.68 7.18 14.36
CA TRP A 244 7.41 7.73 13.90
C TRP A 244 7.46 7.95 12.37
N GLY A 245 6.31 8.11 11.77
CA GLY A 245 6.18 8.37 10.34
C GLY A 245 4.96 9.19 10.01
N ILE A 246 4.91 9.66 8.78
CA ILE A 246 3.76 10.32 8.19
C ILE A 246 3.65 9.91 6.72
N GLU A 247 2.48 9.48 6.30
CA GLU A 247 2.17 9.23 4.90
C GLU A 247 1.09 10.20 4.42
N VAL A 248 1.24 10.71 3.23
CA VAL A 248 0.20 11.43 2.50
C VAL A 248 -0.02 10.75 1.17
N GLY A 249 -1.27 10.58 0.79
CA GLY A 249 -1.58 9.85 -0.44
C GLY A 249 -2.82 10.35 -1.16
N MET A 250 -2.87 9.98 -2.44
CA MET A 250 -3.99 10.26 -3.33
C MET A 250 -4.33 9.00 -4.12
N LEU A 251 -5.62 8.67 -4.17
CA LEU A 251 -6.16 7.61 -4.99
C LEU A 251 -6.97 8.20 -6.13
N ILE A 252 -6.78 7.64 -7.32
CA ILE A 252 -7.57 7.92 -8.53
C ILE A 252 -8.19 6.60 -8.98
N LEU A 253 -9.53 6.59 -9.07
CA LEU A 253 -10.31 5.45 -9.58
C LEU A 253 -10.71 5.72 -11.04
N PHE A 254 -10.62 4.72 -11.94
CA PHE A 254 -10.97 4.88 -13.35
C PHE A 254 -11.44 3.58 -14.02
#